data_bd066ca0a47a6ebaa58f2268208f9070
#
_entry.id   bd066ca0a47a6ebaa58f2268208f9070
#
_cell.length_a   1.000
_cell.length_b   1.000
_cell.length_c   1.000
_cell.angle_alpha   90.00
_cell.angle_beta   90.00
_cell.angle_gamma   90.00
#
_symmetry.space_group_name_H-M   'P 1'
#
loop_
_entity.id
_entity.type
_entity.pdbx_description
1 polymer ?
#
loop_
_entity_poly.entity_id
_entity_poly.type
_entity_poly.pdbx_seq_one_letter_code
_entity_poly.pdbx_strand_id
1 'polypeptide(L)'
;MKKTHITCPYCHAPAQLRPASSIYGIHTKDSAAKLYVCSRYPACDAYVQAHKATGLPMGTLANKELRQKRMQAHRPFNQLWEKGFMRKQDAYAWLCVRLGIPEADAHIANFSEYRCDQVILLCKDFLNAQRKVKQNGSKQHRVDR
;
A
#
# COMPACT_ATOMS: atom_id res chain seq x y z
N MET A 1 3.10 19.46 -19.90
CA MET A 1 3.20 18.62 -18.69
C MET A 1 4.34 19.09 -17.83
N LYS A 2 4.04 19.41 -16.59
CA LYS A 2 5.10 19.74 -15.63
C LYS A 2 5.90 18.48 -15.33
N LYS A 3 7.20 18.52 -15.57
CA LYS A 3 8.09 17.42 -15.17
C LYS A 3 8.14 17.36 -13.66
N THR A 4 7.79 16.23 -13.09
CA THR A 4 7.86 16.00 -11.65
C THR A 4 9.29 15.58 -11.32
N HIS A 5 9.99 16.40 -10.50
CA HIS A 5 11.33 16.07 -10.04
C HIS A 5 11.22 15.20 -8.80
N ILE A 6 11.58 13.93 -8.95
CA ILE A 6 11.52 12.95 -7.86
C ILE A 6 12.94 12.45 -7.62
N THR A 7 13.33 12.47 -6.36
CA THR A 7 14.64 11.98 -5.91
C THR A 7 14.45 10.65 -5.19
N CYS A 8 15.33 9.70 -5.49
CA CYS A 8 15.33 8.41 -4.81
C CYS A 8 15.67 8.60 -3.32
N PRO A 9 14.83 8.11 -2.39
CA PRO A 9 15.09 8.26 -0.97
C PRO A 9 16.28 7.44 -0.46
N TYR A 10 16.75 6.47 -1.24
CA TYR A 10 17.86 5.60 -0.81
C TYR A 10 19.22 6.13 -1.23
N CYS A 11 19.36 6.60 -2.47
CA CYS A 11 20.66 6.98 -3.00
C CYS A 11 20.70 8.42 -3.50
N HIS A 12 19.57 9.14 -3.41
CA HIS A 12 19.42 10.54 -3.80
C HIS A 12 19.61 10.83 -5.29
N ALA A 13 19.69 9.80 -6.12
CA ALA A 13 19.72 9.96 -7.57
C ALA A 13 18.32 10.37 -8.09
N PRO A 14 18.24 11.09 -9.22
CA PRO A 14 16.95 11.43 -9.78
C PRO A 14 16.22 10.19 -10.28
N ALA A 15 14.90 10.20 -10.20
CA ALA A 15 14.06 9.15 -10.76
C ALA A 15 13.67 9.51 -12.19
N GLN A 16 13.49 8.50 -13.03
CA GLN A 16 13.09 8.65 -14.43
C GLN A 16 11.76 7.96 -14.65
N LEU A 17 10.88 8.60 -15.41
CA LEU A 17 9.62 7.98 -15.82
C LEU A 17 9.89 7.03 -16.97
N ARG A 18 9.60 5.75 -16.79
CA ARG A 18 9.84 4.70 -17.78
C ARG A 18 8.60 3.84 -17.97
N PRO A 19 8.43 3.22 -19.15
CA PRO A 19 7.40 2.20 -19.31
C PRO A 19 7.61 1.06 -18.32
N ALA A 20 6.53 0.50 -17.78
CA ALA A 20 6.61 -0.63 -16.87
C ALA A 20 7.32 -1.84 -17.52
N SER A 21 7.21 -1.96 -18.84
CA SER A 21 7.89 -3.03 -19.60
C SER A 21 9.41 -2.98 -19.50
N SER A 22 10.00 -1.81 -19.19
CA SER A 22 11.44 -1.72 -18.97
C SER A 22 11.93 -2.46 -17.73
N ILE A 23 11.01 -2.72 -16.78
CA ILE A 23 11.28 -3.45 -15.55
C ILE A 23 10.71 -4.88 -15.60
N TYR A 24 9.45 -5.01 -16.02
CA TYR A 24 8.74 -6.30 -16.01
C TYR A 24 8.86 -7.08 -17.32
N GLY A 25 9.29 -6.44 -18.40
CA GLY A 25 9.48 -7.11 -19.70
C GLY A 25 8.20 -7.74 -20.20
N ILE A 26 8.27 -9.02 -20.58
CA ILE A 26 7.13 -9.77 -21.09
C ILE A 26 6.02 -10.01 -20.06
N HIS A 27 6.31 -9.80 -18.79
CA HIS A 27 5.33 -9.94 -17.70
C HIS A 27 4.50 -8.69 -17.48
N THR A 28 4.71 -7.65 -18.29
CA THR A 28 3.94 -6.41 -18.18
C THR A 28 2.49 -6.67 -18.59
N LYS A 29 1.57 -6.50 -17.62
CA LYS A 29 0.15 -6.74 -17.84
C LYS A 29 -0.53 -5.59 -18.58
N ASP A 30 -0.04 -4.38 -18.38
CA ASP A 30 -0.61 -3.15 -18.96
C ASP A 30 0.49 -2.42 -19.72
N SER A 31 0.38 -2.41 -21.04
CA SER A 31 1.37 -1.78 -21.91
C SER A 31 1.46 -0.26 -21.74
N ALA A 32 0.41 0.36 -21.21
CA ALA A 32 0.37 1.81 -20.97
C ALA A 32 0.92 2.19 -19.59
N ALA A 33 1.18 1.22 -18.71
CA ALA A 33 1.66 1.49 -17.37
C ALA A 33 3.07 2.06 -17.38
N LYS A 34 3.31 3.05 -16.51
CA LYS A 34 4.61 3.70 -16.37
C LYS A 34 5.05 3.68 -14.91
N LEU A 35 6.36 3.67 -14.71
CA LEU A 35 6.99 3.65 -13.38
C LEU A 35 7.99 4.80 -13.29
N TYR A 36 8.08 5.40 -12.09
CA TYR A 36 9.21 6.23 -11.73
C TYR A 36 10.31 5.32 -11.19
N VAL A 37 11.44 5.28 -11.87
CA VAL A 37 12.53 4.35 -11.59
C VAL A 37 13.78 5.14 -11.23
N CYS A 38 14.49 4.76 -10.17
CA CYS A 38 15.77 5.36 -9.84
C CYS A 38 16.71 5.27 -11.03
N SER A 39 17.39 6.38 -11.35
CA SER A 39 18.31 6.43 -12.51
C SER A 39 19.48 5.46 -12.36
N ARG A 40 19.75 4.97 -11.14
CA ARG A 40 20.78 3.97 -10.86
C ARG A 40 20.30 2.53 -10.96
N TYR A 41 19.04 2.33 -11.39
CA TYR A 41 18.53 0.98 -11.60
C TYR A 41 19.43 0.21 -12.58
N PRO A 42 19.78 -1.05 -12.36
CA PRO A 42 19.31 -1.96 -11.31
C PRO A 42 20.14 -1.95 -10.01
N ALA A 43 21.24 -1.25 -9.94
CA ALA A 43 22.07 -1.19 -8.72
C ALA A 43 21.24 -0.69 -7.53
N CYS A 44 20.45 0.37 -7.74
CA CYS A 44 19.41 0.80 -6.81
C CYS A 44 18.08 0.41 -7.45
N ASP A 45 17.36 -0.54 -6.86
CA ASP A 45 16.16 -1.12 -7.47
C ASP A 45 14.87 -0.41 -7.07
N ALA A 46 14.96 0.85 -6.65
CA ALA A 46 13.81 1.61 -6.19
C ALA A 46 12.95 2.08 -7.36
N TYR A 47 11.64 1.86 -7.26
CA TYR A 47 10.67 2.41 -8.20
C TYR A 47 9.28 2.51 -7.55
N VAL A 48 8.37 3.22 -8.22
CA VAL A 48 6.98 3.35 -7.81
C VAL A 48 6.13 3.58 -9.07
N GLN A 49 4.92 3.09 -9.04
CA GLN A 49 3.98 3.24 -10.16
C GLN A 49 3.51 4.68 -10.31
N ALA A 50 3.29 5.11 -11.55
CA ALA A 50 2.70 6.41 -11.87
C ALA A 50 1.19 6.26 -12.06
N HIS A 51 0.44 7.30 -11.67
CA HIS A 51 -0.99 7.39 -11.98
C HIS A 51 -1.18 7.58 -13.48
N LYS A 52 -2.06 6.79 -14.09
CA LYS A 52 -2.33 6.89 -15.53
C LYS A 52 -2.93 8.24 -15.90
N ALA A 53 -3.85 8.74 -15.08
CA ALA A 53 -4.58 9.96 -15.39
C ALA A 53 -3.72 11.22 -15.27
N THR A 54 -2.84 11.28 -14.28
CA THR A 54 -2.07 12.49 -13.95
C THR A 54 -0.59 12.39 -14.28
N GLY A 55 -0.06 11.17 -14.40
CA GLY A 55 1.38 10.93 -14.54
C GLY A 55 2.17 11.16 -13.27
N LEU A 56 1.50 11.47 -12.15
CA LEU A 56 2.17 11.67 -10.87
C LEU A 56 2.48 10.33 -10.20
N PRO A 57 3.50 10.27 -9.34
CA PRO A 57 3.80 9.03 -8.64
C PRO A 57 2.69 8.66 -7.67
N MET A 58 2.39 7.37 -7.56
CA MET A 58 1.39 6.87 -6.60
C MET A 58 1.89 6.92 -5.16
N GLY A 59 3.21 7.05 -4.97
CA GLY A 59 3.82 7.12 -3.65
C GLY A 59 5.30 7.40 -3.78
N THR A 60 6.06 7.07 -2.76
CA THR A 60 7.53 7.21 -2.79
C THR A 60 8.17 5.99 -3.42
N LEU A 61 9.32 6.18 -4.06
CA LEU A 61 10.09 5.07 -4.61
C LEU A 61 10.40 4.06 -3.51
N ALA A 62 10.27 2.79 -3.83
CA ALA A 62 10.48 1.71 -2.87
C ALA A 62 11.43 0.67 -3.46
N ASN A 63 12.39 0.23 -2.64
CA ASN A 63 13.22 -0.91 -2.99
C ASN A 63 12.39 -2.21 -2.83
N LYS A 64 12.98 -3.34 -3.17
CA LYS A 64 12.28 -4.63 -3.16
C LYS A 64 11.65 -4.95 -1.79
N GLU A 65 12.40 -4.74 -0.71
CA GLU A 65 11.93 -5.02 0.64
C GLU A 65 10.70 -4.16 0.98
N LEU A 66 10.76 -2.88 0.69
CA LEU A 66 9.64 -1.97 0.97
C LEU A 66 8.44 -2.27 0.09
N ARG A 67 8.66 -2.59 -1.20
CA ARG A 67 7.54 -2.98 -2.08
C ARG A 67 6.82 -4.22 -1.54
N GLN A 68 7.56 -5.20 -1.06
CA GLN A 68 6.97 -6.40 -0.46
C GLN A 68 6.20 -6.07 0.82
N LYS A 69 6.74 -5.20 1.67
CA LYS A 69 6.08 -4.75 2.90
C LYS A 69 4.77 -4.02 2.59
N ARG A 70 4.78 -3.14 1.59
CA ARG A 70 3.57 -2.43 1.18
C ARG A 70 2.49 -3.38 0.67
N MET A 71 2.88 -4.41 -0.09
CA MET A 71 1.94 -5.46 -0.52
C MET A 71 1.39 -6.24 0.66
N GLN A 72 2.25 -6.61 1.61
CA GLN A 72 1.85 -7.34 2.82
C GLN A 72 0.90 -6.52 3.69
N ALA A 73 1.05 -5.19 3.71
CA ALA A 73 0.16 -4.30 4.44
C ALA A 73 -1.18 -4.14 3.72
N HIS A 74 -1.17 -4.02 2.40
CA HIS A 74 -2.39 -3.87 1.60
C HIS A 74 -3.33 -5.07 1.75
N ARG A 75 -2.80 -6.28 1.77
CA ARG A 75 -3.63 -7.49 1.81
C ARG A 75 -4.60 -7.53 2.99
N PRO A 76 -4.13 -7.45 4.25
CA PRO A 76 -5.07 -7.44 5.38
C PRO A 76 -5.90 -6.16 5.44
N PHE A 77 -5.35 -5.02 5.04
CA PHE A 77 -6.09 -3.77 5.03
C PHE A 77 -7.27 -3.84 4.07
N ASN A 78 -7.04 -4.32 2.85
CA ASN A 78 -8.11 -4.46 1.84
C ASN A 78 -9.24 -5.38 2.33
N GLN A 79 -8.93 -6.40 3.12
CA GLN A 79 -9.93 -7.31 3.65
C GLN A 79 -10.98 -6.62 4.53
N LEU A 80 -10.66 -5.46 5.11
CA LEU A 80 -11.59 -4.72 5.96
C LEU A 80 -12.88 -4.36 5.21
N TRP A 81 -12.79 -3.99 3.94
CA TRP A 81 -13.98 -3.71 3.13
C TRP A 81 -14.35 -4.83 2.17
N GLU A 82 -13.39 -5.60 1.68
CA GLU A 82 -13.67 -6.74 0.80
C GLU A 82 -14.50 -7.80 1.49
N LYS A 83 -14.29 -8.00 2.80
CA LYS A 83 -15.04 -8.93 3.63
C LYS A 83 -16.26 -8.29 4.30
N GLY A 84 -16.54 -7.03 4.01
CA GLY A 84 -17.73 -6.35 4.47
C GLY A 84 -17.74 -5.88 5.91
N PHE A 85 -16.56 -5.82 6.57
CA PHE A 85 -16.50 -5.32 7.94
C PHE A 85 -16.77 -3.82 8.03
N MET A 86 -16.34 -3.06 7.03
CA MET A 86 -16.57 -1.63 6.95
C MET A 86 -16.47 -1.17 5.50
N ARG A 87 -16.93 0.05 5.22
CA ARG A 87 -16.75 0.64 3.90
C ARG A 87 -15.30 1.04 3.72
N LYS A 88 -14.84 1.12 2.47
CA LYS A 88 -13.45 1.48 2.17
C LYS A 88 -13.06 2.81 2.80
N GLN A 89 -13.92 3.84 2.68
CA GLN A 89 -13.66 5.16 3.27
C GLN A 89 -13.55 5.10 4.79
N ASP A 90 -14.35 4.25 5.43
CA ASP A 90 -14.31 4.05 6.88
C ASP A 90 -13.03 3.33 7.32
N ALA A 91 -12.54 2.42 6.49
CA ALA A 91 -11.27 1.74 6.74
C ALA A 91 -10.10 2.73 6.74
N TYR A 92 -10.08 3.65 5.79
CA TYR A 92 -9.06 4.70 5.75
C TYR A 92 -9.16 5.64 6.96
N ALA A 93 -10.37 6.04 7.35
CA ALA A 93 -10.58 6.86 8.55
C ALA A 93 -10.12 6.13 9.82
N TRP A 94 -10.46 4.85 9.93
CA TRP A 94 -10.02 4.00 11.04
C TRP A 94 -8.49 3.93 11.11
N LEU A 95 -7.84 3.75 9.95
CA LEU A 95 -6.39 3.66 9.87
C LEU A 95 -5.72 4.96 10.32
N CYS A 96 -6.26 6.11 9.88
CA CYS A 96 -5.75 7.43 10.28
C CYS A 96 -5.77 7.61 11.79
N VAL A 97 -6.87 7.24 12.42
CA VAL A 97 -7.02 7.35 13.87
C VAL A 97 -6.02 6.44 14.59
N ARG A 98 -5.89 5.21 14.13
CA ARG A 98 -4.98 4.24 14.75
C ARG A 98 -3.52 4.61 14.59
N LEU A 99 -3.14 5.18 13.45
CA LEU A 99 -1.76 5.59 13.20
C LEU A 99 -1.46 7.02 13.70
N GLY A 100 -2.50 7.79 14.04
CA GLY A 100 -2.34 9.18 14.46
C GLY A 100 -1.84 10.08 13.34
N ILE A 101 -2.30 9.88 12.11
CA ILE A 101 -1.88 10.64 10.93
C ILE A 101 -3.08 11.27 10.24
N PRO A 102 -2.87 12.38 9.49
CA PRO A 102 -3.93 12.98 8.67
C PRO A 102 -4.39 12.05 7.53
N GLU A 103 -5.61 12.20 7.07
CA GLU A 103 -6.15 11.40 5.96
C GLU A 103 -5.30 11.53 4.69
N ALA A 104 -4.77 12.71 4.42
CA ALA A 104 -3.92 12.95 3.26
C ALA A 104 -2.66 12.08 3.25
N ASP A 105 -2.19 11.67 4.43
CA ASP A 105 -0.98 10.87 4.59
C ASP A 105 -1.28 9.36 4.70
N ALA A 106 -2.54 8.95 4.70
CA ALA A 106 -2.96 7.58 4.95
C ALA A 106 -2.95 6.71 3.68
N HIS A 107 -1.86 6.76 2.93
CA HIS A 107 -1.67 5.95 1.73
C HIS A 107 -0.48 5.02 1.91
N ILE A 108 -0.73 3.71 1.86
CA ILE A 108 0.30 2.69 2.06
C ILE A 108 1.47 2.87 1.10
N ALA A 109 1.20 3.39 -0.11
CA ALA A 109 2.24 3.70 -1.10
C ALA A 109 3.25 4.76 -0.64
N ASN A 110 2.97 5.48 0.44
CA ASN A 110 3.88 6.45 1.04
C ASN A 110 4.50 5.95 2.35
N PHE A 111 4.14 4.76 2.79
CA PHE A 111 4.55 4.27 4.10
C PHE A 111 5.95 3.65 4.08
N SER A 112 6.70 3.89 5.16
CA SER A 112 7.96 3.22 5.45
C SER A 112 7.70 1.76 5.85
N GLU A 113 8.77 0.96 5.94
CA GLU A 113 8.66 -0.42 6.43
C GLU A 113 8.05 -0.47 7.83
N TYR A 114 8.49 0.42 8.71
CA TYR A 114 7.96 0.51 10.08
C TYR A 114 6.45 0.78 10.07
N ARG A 115 5.99 1.74 9.25
CA ARG A 115 4.57 2.08 9.15
C ARG A 115 3.77 0.92 8.55
N CYS A 116 4.32 0.25 7.57
CA CYS A 116 3.69 -0.95 6.99
C CYS A 116 3.53 -2.05 8.05
N ASP A 117 4.54 -2.27 8.89
CA ASP A 117 4.45 -3.24 9.97
C ASP A 117 3.36 -2.88 10.97
N GLN A 118 3.20 -1.59 11.29
CA GLN A 118 2.10 -1.12 12.14
C GLN A 118 0.74 -1.45 11.52
N VAL A 119 0.57 -1.18 10.22
CA VAL A 119 -0.68 -1.48 9.50
C VAL A 119 -0.98 -2.98 9.57
N ILE A 120 0.02 -3.82 9.32
CA ILE A 120 -0.13 -5.27 9.36
C ILE A 120 -0.64 -5.72 10.73
N LEU A 121 -0.01 -5.26 11.80
CA LEU A 121 -0.40 -5.62 13.16
C LEU A 121 -1.81 -5.15 13.49
N LEU A 122 -2.13 -3.90 13.19
CA LEU A 122 -3.45 -3.33 13.45
C LEU A 122 -4.55 -4.11 12.72
N CYS A 123 -4.32 -4.42 11.45
CA CYS A 123 -5.30 -5.15 10.64
C CYS A 123 -5.45 -6.59 11.11
N LYS A 124 -4.35 -7.26 11.44
CA LYS A 124 -4.40 -8.63 11.97
C LYS A 124 -5.16 -8.68 13.29
N ASP A 125 -4.90 -7.74 14.19
CA ASP A 125 -5.61 -7.67 15.48
C ASP A 125 -7.10 -7.44 15.27
N PHE A 126 -7.46 -6.52 14.37
CA PHE A 126 -8.87 -6.27 14.03
C PHE A 126 -9.53 -7.53 13.47
N LEU A 127 -8.91 -8.17 12.49
CA LEU A 127 -9.47 -9.36 11.85
C LEU A 127 -9.58 -10.53 12.82
N ASN A 128 -8.61 -10.72 13.70
CA ASN A 128 -8.66 -11.76 14.72
C ASN A 128 -9.76 -11.48 15.74
N ALA A 129 -9.95 -10.22 16.14
CA ALA A 129 -11.03 -9.83 17.04
C ALA A 129 -12.39 -10.11 16.40
N GLN A 130 -12.55 -9.87 15.09
CA GLN A 130 -13.80 -10.17 14.38
C GLN A 130 -14.09 -11.66 14.35
N ARG A 131 -13.08 -12.51 14.17
CA ARG A 131 -13.25 -13.97 14.24
C ARG A 131 -13.76 -14.42 15.60
N LYS A 132 -13.15 -13.88 16.69
CA LYS A 132 -13.54 -14.19 18.06
C LYS A 132 -14.96 -13.73 18.37
N VAL A 133 -15.32 -12.52 17.94
CA VAL A 133 -16.68 -12.00 18.11
C VAL A 133 -17.68 -12.87 17.39
N LYS A 134 -17.39 -13.28 16.15
CA LYS A 134 -18.27 -14.13 15.37
C LYS A 134 -18.47 -15.50 16.01
N GLN A 135 -17.39 -16.11 16.55
CA GLN A 135 -17.47 -17.39 17.24
C GLN A 135 -18.26 -17.28 18.54
N ASN A 136 -17.96 -16.26 19.34
CA ASN A 136 -18.62 -16.01 20.63
C ASN A 136 -20.08 -15.62 20.40
N GLY A 137 -20.36 -14.80 19.37
CA GLY A 137 -21.72 -14.43 18.99
C GLY A 137 -22.57 -15.62 18.63
N SER A 138 -22.02 -16.59 17.90
CA SER A 138 -22.72 -17.84 17.56
C SER A 138 -23.02 -18.67 18.80
N LYS A 139 -22.08 -18.72 19.75
CA LYS A 139 -22.28 -19.43 21.02
C LYS A 139 -23.29 -18.73 21.91
N GLN A 140 -23.22 -17.39 22.01
CA GLN A 140 -24.15 -16.59 22.80
C GLN A 140 -25.57 -16.69 22.26
N HIS A 141 -25.75 -16.71 20.95
CA HIS A 141 -27.06 -16.88 20.33
C HIS A 141 -27.73 -18.17 20.72
N ARG A 142 -26.96 -19.20 21.04
CA ARG A 142 -27.52 -20.50 21.49
C ARG A 142 -27.90 -20.48 22.98
N VAL A 143 -27.19 -19.66 23.77
CA VAL A 143 -27.40 -19.60 25.22
C VAL A 143 -28.50 -18.61 25.59
N ASP A 144 -28.61 -17.49 24.88
CA ASP A 144 -29.55 -16.41 25.18
C ASP A 144 -30.98 -16.70 24.63
N ARG A 145 -31.16 -17.79 23.98
CA ARG A 145 -32.45 -18.25 23.47
C ARG A 145 -32.90 -19.50 24.22
#